data_39723a96f1e3f89a60764223433575f2
#
_entry.id   39723a96f1e3f89a60764223433575f2
#
_cell.length_a   1.000
_cell.length_b   1.000
_cell.length_c   1.000
_cell.angle_alpha   90.00
_cell.angle_beta   90.00
_cell.angle_gamma   90.00
#
_symmetry.space_group_name_H-M   'P 1'
#
loop_
_entity.id
_entity.type
_entity.pdbx_description
1 polymer ?
#
loop_
_entity_poly.entity_id
_entity_poly.type
_entity_poly.pdbx_seq_one_letter_code
_entity_poly.pdbx_strand_id
1 'polypeptide(L)'
;ISIVTETRNFHAIGVRLGRHDATITLFDLSSKVLAEEHYPLPERTQQTLEHALLNAIAQFIDSYQRKLRELIAISVILPGLVDPDSGKIHYMPHIQVENWGLVEALEERFKVTCFVGHDIRSLALAEHYFGASQDCEDSILVRVHRGTGAGIISNGRIFIGRNGNVGEIGHIQVEPLGERCHCGNFGCLETIAANAAIEQRVLNLLKQGYQSRVPLDDCTIKTICKAANKGDSLASEVIEYVGRHLGKTIAIAINLFNPQKIVIAGEITEADKVLLPAIESCINTQALKAFRTNLPVVRSELDHRSAIGAFALVKRAMLNGILLQHLLEN
;
A
#
# COMPACT_ATOMS: atom_id res chain seq x y z
N ILE A 1 20.65 -14.47 -27.77
CA ILE A 1 19.38 -14.08 -28.44
C ILE A 1 18.70 -13.12 -27.47
N SER A 2 18.73 -11.81 -27.76
CA SER A 2 17.96 -10.83 -27.01
C SER A 2 16.51 -10.94 -27.47
N ILE A 3 15.64 -11.46 -26.63
CA ILE A 3 14.20 -11.35 -26.85
C ILE A 3 13.83 -9.91 -26.46
N VAL A 4 13.75 -9.05 -27.46
CA VAL A 4 13.15 -7.72 -27.30
C VAL A 4 11.65 -7.95 -27.28
N THR A 5 11.08 -7.98 -26.08
CA THR A 5 9.62 -7.97 -25.93
C THR A 5 9.10 -6.65 -26.51
N GLU A 6 8.21 -6.72 -27.49
CA GLU A 6 7.47 -5.54 -27.97
C GLU A 6 6.49 -5.08 -26.88
N THR A 7 7.03 -4.38 -25.89
CA THR A 7 6.27 -3.93 -24.70
C THR A 7 5.13 -2.99 -25.05
N ARG A 8 5.12 -2.41 -26.26
CA ARG A 8 4.17 -1.37 -26.70
C ARG A 8 2.84 -1.90 -27.21
N ASN A 9 2.77 -3.18 -27.55
CA ASN A 9 1.53 -3.77 -28.11
C ASN A 9 0.67 -4.46 -27.05
N PHE A 10 1.29 -4.86 -25.94
CA PHE A 10 0.60 -5.54 -24.85
C PHE A 10 0.36 -4.59 -23.69
N HIS A 11 -0.85 -4.58 -23.15
CA HIS A 11 -1.26 -3.68 -22.11
C HIS A 11 -1.88 -4.43 -20.93
N ALA A 12 -1.76 -3.85 -19.76
CA ALA A 12 -2.46 -4.29 -18.56
C ALA A 12 -3.22 -3.14 -17.93
N ILE A 13 -4.37 -3.43 -17.36
CA ILE A 13 -5.13 -2.48 -16.55
C ILE A 13 -4.88 -2.79 -15.09
N GLY A 14 -4.35 -1.79 -14.37
CA GLY A 14 -4.25 -1.78 -12.93
C GLY A 14 -5.37 -0.97 -12.32
N VAL A 15 -6.02 -1.52 -11.29
CA VAL A 15 -7.11 -0.86 -10.57
C VAL A 15 -6.77 -0.80 -9.10
N ARG A 16 -6.76 0.39 -8.52
CA ARG A 16 -6.75 0.57 -7.07
C ARG A 16 -8.16 0.87 -6.60
N LEU A 17 -8.74 -0.03 -5.84
CA LEU A 17 -10.04 0.14 -5.23
C LEU A 17 -9.88 0.84 -3.87
N GLY A 18 -10.30 2.08 -3.81
CA GLY A 18 -10.36 2.88 -2.59
C GLY A 18 -11.69 2.70 -1.85
N ARG A 19 -11.93 3.56 -0.84
CA ARG A 19 -13.18 3.54 -0.07
C ARG A 19 -14.36 4.11 -0.87
N HIS A 20 -14.14 5.20 -1.60
CA HIS A 20 -15.17 5.96 -2.31
C HIS A 20 -14.89 6.09 -3.81
N ASP A 21 -13.78 5.54 -4.27
CA ASP A 21 -13.27 5.71 -5.62
C ASP A 21 -12.50 4.49 -6.09
N ALA A 22 -12.39 4.35 -7.41
CA ALA A 22 -11.39 3.50 -8.04
C ALA A 22 -10.45 4.37 -8.89
N THR A 23 -9.16 4.12 -8.81
CA THR A 23 -8.20 4.64 -9.78
C THR A 23 -7.90 3.52 -10.77
N ILE A 24 -8.16 3.78 -12.06
CA ILE A 24 -7.93 2.83 -13.14
C ILE A 24 -6.82 3.37 -14.02
N THR A 25 -5.79 2.56 -14.23
CA THR A 25 -4.57 2.96 -14.94
C THR A 25 -4.26 1.93 -16.03
N LEU A 26 -4.02 2.41 -17.25
CA LEU A 26 -3.53 1.61 -18.38
C LEU A 26 -2.00 1.65 -18.40
N PHE A 27 -1.36 0.49 -18.37
CA PHE A 27 0.08 0.31 -18.43
C PHE A 27 0.50 -0.41 -19.70
N ASP A 28 1.67 -0.05 -20.24
CA ASP A 28 2.43 -0.94 -21.10
C ASP A 28 3.27 -1.93 -20.25
N LEU A 29 3.88 -2.93 -20.87
CA LEU A 29 4.66 -3.93 -20.12
C LEU A 29 5.98 -3.39 -19.53
N SER A 30 6.37 -2.15 -19.84
CA SER A 30 7.50 -1.46 -19.21
C SER A 30 7.11 -0.69 -17.94
N SER A 31 5.87 -0.81 -17.46
CA SER A 31 5.28 -0.05 -16.35
C SER A 31 4.98 1.43 -16.64
N LYS A 32 5.04 1.83 -17.92
CA LYS A 32 4.69 3.19 -18.30
C LYS A 32 3.18 3.38 -18.26
N VAL A 33 2.75 4.45 -17.60
CA VAL A 33 1.34 4.87 -17.59
C VAL A 33 0.98 5.48 -18.94
N LEU A 34 -0.03 4.94 -19.60
CA LEU A 34 -0.58 5.40 -20.88
C LEU A 34 -1.86 6.23 -20.68
N ALA A 35 -2.64 5.91 -19.66
CA ALA A 35 -3.84 6.63 -19.24
C ALA A 35 -4.13 6.33 -17.77
N GLU A 36 -4.77 7.28 -17.07
CA GLU A 36 -5.24 7.11 -15.71
C GLU A 36 -6.51 7.93 -15.50
N GLU A 37 -7.51 7.34 -14.84
CA GLU A 37 -8.74 8.02 -14.47
C GLU A 37 -9.23 7.59 -13.10
N HIS A 38 -10.02 8.48 -12.46
CA HIS A 38 -10.65 8.26 -11.17
C HIS A 38 -12.15 8.16 -11.33
N TYR A 39 -12.72 7.08 -10.79
CA TYR A 39 -14.15 6.83 -10.83
C TYR A 39 -14.71 6.84 -9.41
N PRO A 40 -15.72 7.67 -9.12
CA PRO A 40 -16.43 7.60 -7.85
C PRO A 40 -17.21 6.28 -7.75
N LEU A 41 -17.15 5.66 -6.58
CA LEU A 41 -17.85 4.40 -6.32
C LEU A 41 -18.85 4.53 -5.17
N PRO A 42 -20.01 3.88 -5.25
CA PRO A 42 -21.01 3.90 -4.19
C PRO A 42 -20.53 3.09 -2.97
N GLU A 43 -20.77 3.62 -1.78
CA GLU A 43 -20.55 2.95 -0.50
C GLU A 43 -21.83 2.24 -0.06
N ARG A 44 -22.09 0.99 -0.38
CA ARG A 44 -23.27 0.35 0.20
C ARG A 44 -23.18 -1.16 0.36
N THR A 45 -23.13 -1.90 -0.73
CA THR A 45 -23.15 -3.36 -0.69
C THR A 45 -22.11 -3.93 -1.63
N GLN A 46 -21.68 -5.16 -1.39
CA GLN A 46 -20.78 -5.89 -2.29
C GLN A 46 -21.32 -5.83 -3.73
N GLN A 47 -22.60 -6.15 -3.95
CA GLN A 47 -23.20 -6.21 -5.29
C GLN A 47 -23.21 -4.87 -6.01
N THR A 48 -23.54 -3.76 -5.32
CA THR A 48 -23.50 -2.42 -5.92
C THR A 48 -22.10 -1.97 -6.23
N LEU A 49 -21.13 -2.31 -5.38
CA LEU A 49 -19.71 -2.01 -5.61
C LEU A 49 -19.15 -2.79 -6.79
N GLU A 50 -19.42 -4.10 -6.87
CA GLU A 50 -19.00 -4.95 -7.98
C GLU A 50 -19.53 -4.41 -9.31
N HIS A 51 -20.83 -4.16 -9.39
CA HIS A 51 -21.44 -3.64 -10.60
C HIS A 51 -20.85 -2.28 -11.01
N ALA A 52 -20.64 -1.38 -10.06
CA ALA A 52 -20.05 -0.06 -10.33
C ALA A 52 -18.58 -0.19 -10.78
N LEU A 53 -17.80 -1.08 -10.17
CA LEU A 53 -16.42 -1.35 -10.54
C LEU A 53 -16.30 -1.93 -11.96
N LEU A 54 -17.11 -2.94 -12.28
CA LEU A 54 -17.14 -3.55 -13.62
C LEU A 54 -17.53 -2.53 -14.69
N ASN A 55 -18.51 -1.67 -14.41
CA ASN A 55 -18.91 -0.61 -15.34
C ASN A 55 -17.83 0.47 -15.50
N ALA A 56 -17.14 0.87 -14.42
CA ALA A 56 -16.03 1.82 -14.48
C ALA A 56 -14.89 1.28 -15.35
N ILE A 57 -14.52 0.01 -15.19
CA ILE A 57 -13.49 -0.64 -16.01
C ILE A 57 -13.93 -0.71 -17.48
N ALA A 58 -15.20 -1.07 -17.77
CA ALA A 58 -15.72 -1.12 -19.13
C ALA A 58 -15.70 0.27 -19.78
N GLN A 59 -16.16 1.30 -19.08
CA GLN A 59 -16.12 2.70 -19.55
C GLN A 59 -14.67 3.16 -19.81
N PHE A 60 -13.73 2.81 -18.95
CA PHE A 60 -12.33 3.12 -19.14
C PHE A 60 -11.76 2.45 -20.40
N ILE A 61 -12.05 1.15 -20.61
CA ILE A 61 -11.64 0.41 -21.82
C ILE A 61 -12.20 1.10 -23.07
N ASP A 62 -13.48 1.45 -23.07
CA ASP A 62 -14.13 2.12 -24.21
C ASP A 62 -13.52 3.49 -24.51
N SER A 63 -13.20 4.27 -23.46
CA SER A 63 -12.58 5.59 -23.60
C SER A 63 -11.16 5.54 -24.20
N TYR A 64 -10.46 4.44 -23.99
CA TYR A 64 -9.05 4.30 -24.38
C TYR A 64 -8.81 3.24 -25.47
N GLN A 65 -9.82 2.76 -26.19
CA GLN A 65 -9.71 1.77 -27.27
C GLN A 65 -8.60 2.10 -28.29
N ARG A 66 -8.40 3.37 -28.61
CA ARG A 66 -7.36 3.79 -29.57
C ARG A 66 -5.93 3.60 -29.05
N LYS A 67 -5.72 3.61 -27.72
CA LYS A 67 -4.43 3.38 -27.07
C LYS A 67 -4.22 1.91 -26.71
N LEU A 68 -5.31 1.23 -26.41
CA LEU A 68 -5.33 -0.17 -26.02
C LEU A 68 -5.26 -1.04 -27.28
N ARG A 69 -4.21 -1.86 -27.37
CA ARG A 69 -4.09 -2.82 -28.48
C ARG A 69 -4.49 -4.20 -27.99
N GLU A 70 -3.63 -4.88 -27.26
CA GLU A 70 -3.90 -6.20 -26.73
C GLU A 70 -3.90 -6.15 -25.19
N LEU A 71 -5.08 -6.27 -24.58
CA LEU A 71 -5.24 -6.33 -23.14
C LEU A 71 -4.96 -7.75 -22.65
N ILE A 72 -3.89 -7.94 -21.91
CA ILE A 72 -3.46 -9.27 -21.46
C ILE A 72 -3.89 -9.58 -20.02
N ALA A 73 -4.14 -8.56 -19.21
CA ALA A 73 -4.57 -8.75 -17.82
C ALA A 73 -5.26 -7.52 -17.23
N ILE A 74 -6.15 -7.79 -16.28
CA ILE A 74 -6.70 -6.78 -15.35
C ILE A 74 -6.31 -7.20 -13.94
N SER A 75 -5.81 -6.25 -13.14
CA SER A 75 -5.42 -6.52 -11.78
C SER A 75 -6.01 -5.48 -10.83
N VAL A 76 -6.60 -5.93 -9.73
CA VAL A 76 -7.25 -5.07 -8.72
C VAL A 76 -6.53 -5.18 -7.40
N ILE A 77 -6.16 -4.05 -6.81
CA ILE A 77 -5.65 -3.99 -5.45
C ILE A 77 -6.61 -3.24 -4.54
N LEU A 78 -6.76 -3.72 -3.31
CA LEU A 78 -7.69 -3.16 -2.33
C LEU A 78 -7.21 -3.41 -0.90
N PRO A 79 -7.71 -2.63 0.08
CA PRO A 79 -7.50 -2.91 1.50
C PRO A 79 -8.39 -4.06 1.95
N GLY A 80 -7.92 -4.88 2.90
CA GLY A 80 -8.72 -5.95 3.53
C GLY A 80 -8.08 -7.33 3.42
N LEU A 81 -8.87 -8.37 3.66
CA LEU A 81 -8.40 -9.75 3.60
C LEU A 81 -8.65 -10.32 2.21
N VAL A 82 -7.57 -10.48 1.46
CA VAL A 82 -7.59 -10.94 0.07
C VAL A 82 -6.83 -12.25 -0.03
N ASP A 83 -7.45 -13.24 -0.61
CA ASP A 83 -6.80 -14.49 -1.02
C ASP A 83 -6.44 -14.40 -2.52
N PRO A 84 -5.16 -14.20 -2.85
CA PRO A 84 -4.74 -14.04 -4.23
C PRO A 84 -4.79 -15.34 -5.04
N ASP A 85 -4.79 -16.51 -4.39
CA ASP A 85 -4.77 -17.82 -5.05
C ASP A 85 -6.18 -18.23 -5.50
N SER A 86 -7.19 -17.98 -4.66
CA SER A 86 -8.60 -18.22 -5.02
C SER A 86 -9.26 -17.03 -5.70
N GLY A 87 -8.63 -15.87 -5.75
CA GLY A 87 -9.18 -14.64 -6.32
C GLY A 87 -10.33 -14.04 -5.50
N LYS A 88 -10.45 -14.41 -4.23
CA LYS A 88 -11.57 -14.03 -3.35
C LYS A 88 -11.18 -12.97 -2.33
N ILE A 89 -12.17 -12.14 -2.00
CA ILE A 89 -12.08 -11.15 -0.94
C ILE A 89 -12.95 -11.62 0.22
N HIS A 90 -12.33 -11.85 1.38
CA HIS A 90 -13.02 -12.32 2.58
C HIS A 90 -13.47 -11.20 3.50
N TYR A 91 -12.79 -10.06 3.46
CA TYR A 91 -13.11 -8.88 4.25
C TYR A 91 -12.65 -7.61 3.53
N MET A 92 -13.46 -6.58 3.60
CA MET A 92 -13.12 -5.23 3.16
C MET A 92 -13.59 -4.22 4.22
N PRO A 93 -12.76 -3.23 4.62
CA PRO A 93 -13.17 -2.22 5.58
C PRO A 93 -14.42 -1.46 5.10
N HIS A 94 -15.37 -1.25 6.01
CA HIS A 94 -16.60 -0.46 5.80
C HIS A 94 -17.64 -1.06 4.84
N ILE A 95 -17.39 -2.23 4.26
CA ILE A 95 -18.34 -2.92 3.38
C ILE A 95 -18.48 -4.35 3.89
N GLN A 96 -19.72 -4.80 4.04
CA GLN A 96 -19.98 -6.20 4.35
C GLN A 96 -19.71 -7.02 3.09
N VAL A 97 -18.67 -7.83 3.15
CA VAL A 97 -18.24 -8.73 2.08
C VAL A 97 -18.36 -10.17 2.56
N GLU A 98 -18.88 -11.02 1.70
CA GLU A 98 -19.05 -12.43 1.99
C GLU A 98 -18.48 -13.29 0.85
N ASN A 99 -17.21 -13.68 1.00
CA ASN A 99 -16.47 -14.51 0.02
C ASN A 99 -16.59 -14.00 -1.44
N TRP A 100 -16.37 -12.72 -1.63
CA TRP A 100 -16.55 -12.08 -2.94
C TRP A 100 -15.54 -12.59 -3.97
N GLY A 101 -16.03 -13.31 -4.99
CA GLY A 101 -15.27 -13.87 -6.12
C GLY A 101 -14.97 -12.80 -7.18
N LEU A 102 -14.19 -11.76 -6.83
CA LEU A 102 -13.95 -10.64 -7.73
C LEU A 102 -13.20 -11.05 -9.00
N VAL A 103 -12.24 -11.96 -8.94
CA VAL A 103 -11.50 -12.43 -10.11
C VAL A 103 -12.44 -13.12 -11.10
N GLU A 104 -13.32 -14.01 -10.61
CA GLU A 104 -14.29 -14.71 -11.43
C GLU A 104 -15.22 -13.73 -12.16
N ALA A 105 -15.75 -12.72 -11.45
CA ALA A 105 -16.62 -11.69 -12.03
C ALA A 105 -15.92 -10.84 -13.12
N LEU A 106 -14.63 -10.53 -12.90
CA LEU A 106 -13.80 -9.79 -13.87
C LEU A 106 -13.51 -10.63 -15.11
N GLU A 107 -13.10 -11.89 -14.94
CA GLU A 107 -12.79 -12.81 -16.05
C GLU A 107 -14.04 -13.15 -16.87
N GLU A 108 -15.17 -13.35 -16.22
CA GLU A 108 -16.45 -13.55 -16.90
C GLU A 108 -16.81 -12.35 -17.77
N ARG A 109 -16.60 -11.13 -17.27
CA ARG A 109 -17.00 -9.89 -17.96
C ARG A 109 -16.04 -9.49 -19.07
N PHE A 110 -14.72 -9.59 -18.84
CA PHE A 110 -13.72 -9.02 -19.74
C PHE A 110 -12.96 -10.06 -20.59
N LYS A 111 -13.09 -11.34 -20.27
CA LYS A 111 -12.45 -12.45 -20.99
C LYS A 111 -10.92 -12.33 -21.08
N VAL A 112 -10.29 -11.81 -20.03
CA VAL A 112 -8.84 -11.70 -19.85
C VAL A 112 -8.46 -12.20 -18.47
N THR A 113 -7.23 -12.64 -18.30
CA THR A 113 -6.70 -13.09 -17.00
C THR A 113 -6.76 -11.96 -15.97
N CYS A 114 -7.29 -12.26 -14.80
CA CYS A 114 -7.46 -11.28 -13.73
C CYS A 114 -6.72 -11.64 -12.46
N PHE A 115 -6.28 -10.63 -11.72
CA PHE A 115 -5.59 -10.80 -10.45
C PHE A 115 -6.17 -9.87 -9.39
N VAL A 116 -6.10 -10.30 -8.13
CA VAL A 116 -6.45 -9.48 -6.98
C VAL A 116 -5.35 -9.53 -5.93
N GLY A 117 -5.15 -8.44 -5.20
CA GLY A 117 -4.15 -8.38 -4.15
C GLY A 117 -4.41 -7.29 -3.11
N HIS A 118 -3.73 -7.41 -1.99
CA HIS A 118 -3.77 -6.40 -0.94
C HIS A 118 -2.90 -5.20 -1.31
N ASP A 119 -3.38 -3.99 -1.11
CA ASP A 119 -2.74 -2.75 -1.57
C ASP A 119 -1.31 -2.55 -1.02
N ILE A 120 -1.06 -2.76 0.29
CA ILE A 120 0.27 -2.59 0.90
C ILE A 120 1.25 -3.66 0.41
N ARG A 121 0.83 -4.92 0.36
CA ARG A 121 1.67 -6.02 -0.13
C ARG A 121 2.01 -5.85 -1.61
N SER A 122 1.06 -5.38 -2.39
CA SER A 122 1.27 -5.09 -3.81
C SER A 122 2.18 -3.88 -4.02
N LEU A 123 2.14 -2.87 -3.13
CA LEU A 123 3.09 -1.75 -3.15
C LEU A 123 4.50 -2.23 -2.80
N ALA A 124 4.68 -3.12 -1.81
CA ALA A 124 5.99 -3.71 -1.51
C ALA A 124 6.56 -4.46 -2.71
N LEU A 125 5.72 -5.20 -3.43
CA LEU A 125 6.10 -5.88 -4.66
C LEU A 125 6.47 -4.89 -5.78
N ALA A 126 5.76 -3.78 -5.88
CA ALA A 126 6.07 -2.72 -6.84
C ALA A 126 7.43 -2.05 -6.53
N GLU A 127 7.71 -1.74 -5.26
CA GLU A 127 9.01 -1.19 -4.85
C GLU A 127 10.16 -2.17 -5.13
N HIS A 128 9.91 -3.47 -5.01
CA HIS A 128 10.88 -4.49 -5.36
C HIS A 128 11.14 -4.57 -6.86
N TYR A 129 10.12 -4.41 -7.71
CA TYR A 129 10.31 -4.51 -9.16
C TYR A 129 10.72 -3.20 -9.84
N PHE A 130 10.32 -2.05 -9.30
CA PHE A 130 10.37 -0.77 -10.03
C PHE A 130 10.84 0.42 -9.17
N GLY A 131 11.03 0.25 -7.85
CA GLY A 131 11.25 1.36 -6.92
C GLY A 131 12.45 1.15 -6.00
N ALA A 132 12.30 1.61 -4.77
CA ALA A 132 13.37 1.77 -3.79
C ALA A 132 14.06 0.48 -3.34
N SER A 133 13.50 -0.70 -3.61
CA SER A 133 14.07 -2.00 -3.19
C SER A 133 14.44 -2.94 -4.34
N GLN A 134 14.68 -2.42 -5.55
CA GLN A 134 15.10 -3.21 -6.70
C GLN A 134 16.47 -3.88 -6.53
N ASP A 135 17.31 -3.34 -5.68
CA ASP A 135 18.71 -3.72 -5.44
C ASP A 135 18.87 -4.76 -4.31
N CYS A 136 17.78 -5.29 -3.77
CA CYS A 136 17.80 -6.26 -2.68
C CYS A 136 16.71 -7.32 -2.82
N GLU A 137 16.96 -8.50 -2.25
CA GLU A 137 16.01 -9.62 -2.26
C GLU A 137 15.15 -9.69 -0.99
N ASP A 138 15.57 -9.03 0.09
CA ASP A 138 14.88 -9.02 1.37
C ASP A 138 14.60 -7.59 1.80
N SER A 139 13.35 -7.19 1.82
CA SER A 139 12.93 -5.85 2.22
C SER A 139 11.60 -5.84 2.96
N ILE A 140 11.41 -4.82 3.80
CA ILE A 140 10.13 -4.57 4.47
C ILE A 140 9.66 -3.17 4.09
N LEU A 141 8.50 -3.10 3.46
CA LEU A 141 7.79 -1.84 3.27
C LEU A 141 6.81 -1.65 4.43
N VAL A 142 6.86 -0.50 5.07
CA VAL A 142 5.88 -0.06 6.09
C VAL A 142 5.11 1.12 5.53
N ARG A 143 3.81 0.99 5.44
CA ARG A 143 2.93 2.06 4.97
C ARG A 143 2.06 2.61 6.08
N VAL A 144 2.07 3.94 6.21
CA VAL A 144 1.21 4.70 7.10
C VAL A 144 0.23 5.51 6.25
N HIS A 145 -1.05 5.22 6.40
CA HIS A 145 -2.12 5.93 5.69
C HIS A 145 -3.39 5.96 6.55
N ARG A 146 -4.52 5.45 6.07
CA ARG A 146 -5.75 5.27 6.88
C ARG A 146 -5.60 4.20 7.95
N GLY A 147 -4.75 3.21 7.68
CA GLY A 147 -4.25 2.21 8.61
C GLY A 147 -2.73 2.14 8.52
N THR A 148 -2.14 1.23 9.28
CA THR A 148 -0.70 0.98 9.30
C THR A 148 -0.45 -0.50 9.05
N GLY A 149 0.37 -0.82 8.06
CA GLY A 149 0.67 -2.21 7.73
C GLY A 149 2.04 -2.36 7.07
N ALA A 150 2.45 -3.60 6.84
CA ALA A 150 3.70 -3.92 6.17
C ALA A 150 3.52 -4.90 5.02
N GLY A 151 4.38 -4.77 4.01
CA GLY A 151 4.61 -5.77 2.99
C GLY A 151 6.05 -6.28 3.11
N ILE A 152 6.24 -7.59 3.11
CA ILE A 152 7.53 -8.23 3.33
C ILE A 152 7.94 -8.95 2.06
N ILE A 153 9.11 -8.61 1.54
CA ILE A 153 9.78 -9.35 0.46
C ILE A 153 10.85 -10.22 1.10
N SER A 154 10.88 -11.49 0.77
CA SER A 154 11.91 -12.42 1.21
C SER A 154 12.33 -13.33 0.06
N ASN A 155 13.64 -13.42 -0.19
CA ASN A 155 14.24 -14.11 -1.34
C ASN A 155 13.59 -13.68 -2.67
N GLY A 156 13.42 -12.38 -2.87
CA GLY A 156 12.82 -11.78 -4.08
C GLY A 156 11.33 -12.06 -4.26
N ARG A 157 10.64 -12.58 -3.24
CA ARG A 157 9.22 -12.93 -3.31
C ARG A 157 8.41 -12.28 -2.20
N ILE A 158 7.18 -11.89 -2.53
CA ILE A 158 6.26 -11.41 -1.50
C ILE A 158 5.93 -12.52 -0.51
N PHE A 159 6.12 -12.26 0.77
CA PHE A 159 5.74 -13.16 1.84
C PHE A 159 4.22 -13.05 2.09
N ILE A 160 3.49 -14.16 1.91
CA ILE A 160 2.02 -14.16 1.90
C ILE A 160 1.45 -14.76 3.20
N GLY A 161 2.18 -15.64 3.90
CA GLY A 161 1.65 -16.36 5.06
C GLY A 161 0.54 -17.37 4.69
N ARG A 162 -0.13 -17.92 5.70
CA ARG A 162 -1.06 -19.04 5.51
C ARG A 162 -2.32 -18.68 4.71
N ASN A 163 -2.91 -17.53 4.93
CA ASN A 163 -4.20 -17.14 4.35
C ASN A 163 -4.09 -15.85 3.53
N GLY A 164 -2.93 -15.59 2.94
CA GLY A 164 -2.69 -14.36 2.21
C GLY A 164 -2.57 -13.10 3.09
N ASN A 165 -2.61 -13.22 4.43
CA ASN A 165 -2.71 -12.11 5.36
C ASN A 165 -1.51 -12.07 6.30
N VAL A 166 -0.57 -11.20 5.98
CA VAL A 166 0.70 -10.97 6.68
C VAL A 166 0.97 -9.48 6.76
N GLY A 167 1.75 -9.07 7.76
CA GLY A 167 2.23 -7.69 7.84
C GLY A 167 1.28 -6.74 8.56
N GLU A 168 0.34 -7.27 9.34
CA GLU A 168 -0.61 -6.50 10.15
C GLU A 168 0.07 -5.85 11.39
N ILE A 169 1.19 -5.18 11.16
CA ILE A 169 2.01 -4.55 12.21
C ILE A 169 1.28 -3.41 12.93
N GLY A 170 0.27 -2.83 12.29
CA GLY A 170 -0.60 -1.81 12.87
C GLY A 170 -1.34 -2.29 14.10
N HIS A 171 -1.56 -3.61 14.24
CA HIS A 171 -2.24 -4.22 15.38
C HIS A 171 -1.30 -4.76 16.47
N ILE A 172 0.01 -4.52 16.35
CA ILE A 172 0.95 -4.76 17.45
C ILE A 172 0.69 -3.71 18.55
N GLN A 173 0.50 -4.19 19.78
CA GLN A 173 0.34 -3.33 20.94
C GLN A 173 1.67 -2.63 21.26
N VAL A 174 1.70 -1.32 21.19
CA VAL A 174 2.88 -0.47 21.46
C VAL A 174 2.68 0.43 22.69
N GLU A 175 1.44 0.62 23.12
CA GLU A 175 1.03 1.35 24.32
C GLU A 175 -0.02 0.54 25.11
N PRO A 176 0.36 -0.19 26.17
CA PRO A 176 -0.58 -1.05 26.91
C PRO A 176 -1.80 -0.31 27.48
N LEU A 177 -1.67 0.98 27.81
CA LEU A 177 -2.75 1.84 28.33
C LEU A 177 -3.28 2.81 27.23
N GLY A 178 -3.00 2.53 25.97
CA GLY A 178 -3.40 3.38 24.85
C GLY A 178 -4.88 3.23 24.46
N GLU A 179 -5.27 3.93 23.41
CA GLU A 179 -6.65 3.96 22.92
C GLU A 179 -7.13 2.58 22.42
N ARG A 180 -8.45 2.38 22.43
CA ARG A 180 -9.06 1.16 21.90
C ARG A 180 -8.94 1.14 20.39
N CYS A 181 -8.38 0.06 19.85
CA CYS A 181 -8.31 -0.20 18.42
C CYS A 181 -9.61 -0.84 17.90
N HIS A 182 -9.94 -0.61 16.64
CA HIS A 182 -11.10 -1.25 15.99
C HIS A 182 -10.98 -2.79 15.92
N CYS A 183 -9.76 -3.36 16.00
CA CYS A 183 -9.55 -4.81 16.10
C CYS A 183 -9.99 -5.41 17.45
N GLY A 184 -10.38 -4.58 18.41
CA GLY A 184 -10.81 -4.96 19.76
C GLY A 184 -9.71 -4.89 20.82
N ASN A 185 -8.44 -4.79 20.45
CA ASN A 185 -7.30 -4.61 21.36
C ASN A 185 -7.10 -3.12 21.73
N PHE A 186 -6.18 -2.84 22.65
CA PHE A 186 -5.83 -1.49 23.11
C PHE A 186 -4.39 -1.16 22.77
N GLY A 187 -4.12 0.12 22.45
CA GLY A 187 -2.78 0.65 22.23
C GLY A 187 -2.03 0.04 21.05
N CYS A 188 -2.77 -0.38 20.02
CA CYS A 188 -2.18 -0.81 18.76
C CYS A 188 -1.41 0.33 18.08
N LEU A 189 -0.36 0.02 17.34
CA LEU A 189 0.40 1.01 16.59
C LEU A 189 -0.50 1.90 15.70
N GLU A 190 -1.53 1.34 15.11
CA GLU A 190 -2.47 2.06 14.25
C GLU A 190 -3.21 3.18 14.97
N THR A 191 -3.52 3.03 16.27
CA THR A 191 -4.15 4.10 17.07
C THR A 191 -3.23 5.30 17.32
N ILE A 192 -1.95 5.17 16.95
CA ILE A 192 -0.94 6.23 17.08
C ILE A 192 -0.50 6.73 15.71
N ALA A 193 -0.28 5.81 14.77
CA ALA A 193 0.42 6.09 13.52
C ALA A 193 -0.49 6.31 12.31
N ALA A 194 -1.77 5.90 12.35
CA ALA A 194 -2.69 6.19 11.25
C ALA A 194 -2.90 7.70 11.07
N ASN A 195 -3.07 8.18 9.83
CA ASN A 195 -3.24 9.61 9.54
C ASN A 195 -4.30 10.26 10.44
N ALA A 196 -5.48 9.64 10.57
CA ALA A 196 -6.56 10.16 11.42
C ALA A 196 -6.17 10.26 12.90
N ALA A 197 -5.35 9.34 13.43
CA ALA A 197 -4.87 9.37 14.79
C ALA A 197 -3.87 10.53 15.00
N ILE A 198 -2.99 10.76 14.04
CA ILE A 198 -2.04 11.89 14.05
C ILE A 198 -2.79 13.22 14.01
N GLU A 199 -3.73 13.36 13.08
CA GLU A 199 -4.57 14.53 12.89
C GLU A 199 -5.36 14.85 14.17
N GLN A 200 -6.00 13.84 14.75
CA GLN A 200 -6.78 13.98 15.99
C GLN A 200 -5.90 14.39 17.18
N ARG A 201 -4.70 13.83 17.29
CA ARG A 201 -3.73 14.17 18.33
C ARG A 201 -3.32 15.64 18.26
N VAL A 202 -2.93 16.11 17.06
CA VAL A 202 -2.59 17.52 16.84
C VAL A 202 -3.77 18.42 17.13
N LEU A 203 -4.96 18.09 16.62
CA LEU A 203 -6.19 18.85 16.85
C LEU A 203 -6.52 18.99 18.35
N ASN A 204 -6.35 17.91 19.11
CA ASN A 204 -6.60 17.93 20.57
C ASN A 204 -5.60 18.84 21.29
N LEU A 205 -4.33 18.81 20.92
CA LEU A 205 -3.29 19.68 21.50
C LEU A 205 -3.56 21.17 21.17
N LEU A 206 -3.95 21.47 19.92
CA LEU A 206 -4.36 22.82 19.53
C LEU A 206 -5.56 23.32 20.35
N LYS A 207 -6.57 22.50 20.57
CA LYS A 207 -7.74 22.83 21.41
C LYS A 207 -7.37 23.05 22.88
N GLN A 208 -6.29 22.43 23.37
CA GLN A 208 -5.74 22.64 24.71
C GLN A 208 -4.90 23.92 24.81
N GLY A 209 -4.72 24.68 23.73
CA GLY A 209 -4.02 25.95 23.71
C GLY A 209 -2.53 25.85 23.31
N TYR A 210 -2.04 24.69 22.87
CA TYR A 210 -0.68 24.59 22.35
C TYR A 210 -0.54 25.41 21.07
N GLN A 211 0.55 26.15 20.95
CA GLN A 211 0.83 27.00 19.80
C GLN A 211 1.44 26.17 18.65
N SER A 212 0.93 26.36 17.43
CA SER A 212 1.43 25.74 16.23
C SER A 212 1.09 26.57 14.98
N ARG A 213 1.80 26.30 13.89
CA ARG A 213 1.49 26.84 12.56
C ARG A 213 0.44 26.00 11.82
N VAL A 214 0.04 24.85 12.37
CA VAL A 214 -1.05 24.03 11.82
C VAL A 214 -2.37 24.73 12.06
N PRO A 215 -3.15 25.06 11.02
CA PRO A 215 -4.45 25.68 11.19
C PRO A 215 -5.45 24.73 11.87
N LEU A 216 -6.27 25.25 12.76
CA LEU A 216 -7.28 24.47 13.49
C LEU A 216 -8.37 23.91 12.54
N ASP A 217 -8.66 24.63 11.48
CA ASP A 217 -9.66 24.31 10.45
C ASP A 217 -9.10 23.46 9.28
N ASP A 218 -7.79 23.28 9.20
CA ASP A 218 -7.11 22.44 8.21
C ASP A 218 -6.01 21.58 8.86
N CYS A 219 -6.40 20.78 9.85
CA CYS A 219 -5.50 19.89 10.59
C CYS A 219 -5.38 18.53 9.86
N THR A 220 -4.81 18.54 8.67
CA THR A 220 -4.55 17.35 7.86
C THR A 220 -3.11 16.86 7.99
N ILE A 221 -2.85 15.58 7.73
CA ILE A 221 -1.47 15.03 7.75
C ILE A 221 -0.52 15.86 6.88
N LYS A 222 -0.98 16.34 5.75
CA LYS A 222 -0.20 17.18 4.83
C LYS A 222 0.20 18.51 5.45
N THR A 223 -0.74 19.21 6.13
CA THR A 223 -0.45 20.48 6.80
C THR A 223 0.45 20.27 8.00
N ILE A 224 0.29 19.16 8.74
CA ILE A 224 1.14 18.77 9.88
C ILE A 224 2.57 18.54 9.41
N CYS A 225 2.78 17.70 8.39
CA CYS A 225 4.11 17.44 7.81
C CYS A 225 4.78 18.71 7.29
N LYS A 226 4.02 19.60 6.63
CA LYS A 226 4.51 20.88 6.15
C LYS A 226 4.94 21.81 7.30
N ALA A 227 4.20 21.81 8.42
CA ALA A 227 4.54 22.58 9.62
C ALA A 227 5.81 22.01 10.28
N ALA A 228 5.91 20.70 10.47
CA ALA A 228 7.08 20.02 11.02
C ALA A 228 8.36 20.36 10.22
N ASN A 229 8.31 20.30 8.90
CA ASN A 229 9.43 20.66 8.01
C ASN A 229 9.85 22.15 8.14
N LYS A 230 8.96 23.01 8.61
CA LYS A 230 9.24 24.43 8.91
C LYS A 230 9.69 24.69 10.34
N GLY A 231 9.95 23.63 11.11
CA GLY A 231 10.40 23.72 12.50
C GLY A 231 9.30 24.09 13.50
N ASP A 232 8.04 23.75 13.21
CA ASP A 232 6.96 23.86 14.17
C ASP A 232 7.15 22.84 15.29
N SER A 233 7.22 23.30 16.53
CA SER A 233 7.54 22.44 17.67
C SER A 233 6.48 21.37 17.93
N LEU A 234 5.19 21.74 17.89
CA LEU A 234 4.08 20.82 18.13
C LEU A 234 4.03 19.72 17.06
N ALA A 235 4.06 20.14 15.79
CA ALA A 235 4.01 19.19 14.67
C ALA A 235 5.22 18.26 14.69
N SER A 236 6.43 18.79 14.95
CA SER A 236 7.65 17.99 15.06
C SER A 236 7.57 16.97 16.18
N GLU A 237 7.12 17.38 17.39
CA GLU A 237 6.98 16.48 18.54
C GLU A 237 6.00 15.33 18.26
N VAL A 238 4.87 15.61 17.60
CA VAL A 238 3.90 14.57 17.23
C VAL A 238 4.48 13.62 16.18
N ILE A 239 5.16 14.13 15.14
CA ILE A 239 5.80 13.27 14.12
C ILE A 239 6.93 12.43 14.74
N GLU A 240 7.74 12.99 15.63
CA GLU A 240 8.77 12.23 16.36
C GLU A 240 8.16 11.14 17.25
N TYR A 241 7.06 11.45 17.95
CA TYR A 241 6.34 10.46 18.76
C TYR A 241 5.88 9.28 17.92
N VAL A 242 5.27 9.53 16.76
CA VAL A 242 4.87 8.50 15.79
C VAL A 242 6.09 7.74 15.29
N GLY A 243 7.16 8.45 14.90
CA GLY A 243 8.41 7.87 14.43
C GLY A 243 9.05 6.91 15.45
N ARG A 244 9.00 7.25 16.74
CA ARG A 244 9.49 6.35 17.80
C ARG A 244 8.67 5.06 17.90
N HIS A 245 7.35 5.12 17.81
CA HIS A 245 6.50 3.92 17.86
C HIS A 245 6.63 3.06 16.60
N LEU A 246 6.71 3.68 15.42
CA LEU A 246 7.05 2.98 14.17
C LEU A 246 8.41 2.31 14.27
N GLY A 247 9.43 3.04 14.73
CA GLY A 247 10.79 2.51 14.87
C GLY A 247 10.89 1.31 15.82
N LYS A 248 10.15 1.32 16.94
CA LYS A 248 10.04 0.16 17.85
C LYS A 248 9.46 -1.07 17.13
N THR A 249 8.37 -0.89 16.40
CA THR A 249 7.71 -1.97 15.68
C THR A 249 8.58 -2.47 14.52
N ILE A 250 9.23 -1.56 13.80
CA ILE A 250 10.17 -1.90 12.73
C ILE A 250 11.37 -2.69 13.29
N ALA A 251 11.88 -2.33 14.47
CA ALA A 251 12.97 -3.07 15.12
C ALA A 251 12.57 -4.52 15.44
N ILE A 252 11.32 -4.76 15.84
CA ILE A 252 10.79 -6.13 16.00
C ILE A 252 10.81 -6.86 14.66
N ALA A 253 10.33 -6.23 13.59
CA ALA A 253 10.31 -6.83 12.26
C ALA A 253 11.74 -7.11 11.74
N ILE A 254 12.70 -6.20 11.99
CA ILE A 254 14.12 -6.42 11.68
C ILE A 254 14.68 -7.67 12.40
N ASN A 255 14.37 -7.82 13.68
CA ASN A 255 14.83 -8.98 14.46
C ASN A 255 14.21 -10.30 14.00
N LEU A 256 13.01 -10.27 13.39
CA LEU A 256 12.31 -11.45 12.90
C LEU A 256 12.73 -11.85 11.47
N PHE A 257 12.96 -10.87 10.59
CA PHE A 257 13.12 -11.10 9.15
C PHE A 257 14.52 -10.76 8.63
N ASN A 258 15.34 -10.03 9.39
CA ASN A 258 16.69 -9.59 8.99
C ASN A 258 16.75 -9.01 7.56
N PRO A 259 15.98 -7.98 7.23
CA PRO A 259 15.91 -7.44 5.88
C PRO A 259 17.17 -6.67 5.49
N GLN A 260 17.40 -6.52 4.20
CA GLN A 260 18.47 -5.70 3.62
C GLN A 260 18.08 -4.22 3.50
N LYS A 261 16.77 -3.92 3.54
CA LYS A 261 16.25 -2.55 3.41
C LYS A 261 14.88 -2.39 4.06
N ILE A 262 14.65 -1.22 4.65
CA ILE A 262 13.33 -0.77 5.12
C ILE A 262 12.85 0.37 4.22
N VAL A 263 11.64 0.25 3.70
CA VAL A 263 10.97 1.27 2.88
C VAL A 263 9.79 1.83 3.65
N ILE A 264 9.73 3.14 3.84
CA ILE A 264 8.63 3.83 4.52
C ILE A 264 7.77 4.52 3.47
N ALA A 265 6.46 4.26 3.49
CA ALA A 265 5.46 4.80 2.58
C ALA A 265 4.35 5.53 3.35
N GLY A 266 3.62 6.40 2.66
CA GLY A 266 2.53 7.21 3.19
C GLY A 266 2.86 8.69 3.27
N GLU A 267 1.82 9.50 3.36
CA GLU A 267 1.93 10.97 3.38
C GLU A 267 2.79 11.51 4.51
N ILE A 268 2.88 10.78 5.64
CA ILE A 268 3.75 11.13 6.78
C ILE A 268 5.22 11.25 6.38
N THR A 269 5.63 10.56 5.31
CA THR A 269 7.01 10.63 4.81
C THR A 269 7.36 11.99 4.20
N GLU A 270 6.38 12.87 3.98
CA GLU A 270 6.66 14.26 3.63
C GLU A 270 7.42 14.99 4.76
N ALA A 271 7.30 14.53 6.01
CA ALA A 271 8.09 15.03 7.15
C ALA A 271 9.36 14.19 7.41
N ASP A 272 10.03 13.72 6.37
CA ASP A 272 11.19 12.81 6.43
C ASP A 272 12.31 13.28 7.35
N LYS A 273 12.59 14.59 7.38
CA LYS A 273 13.63 15.20 8.21
C LYS A 273 13.39 15.03 9.73
N VAL A 274 12.15 14.79 10.12
CA VAL A 274 11.75 14.56 11.51
C VAL A 274 11.47 13.08 11.75
N LEU A 275 10.74 12.46 10.83
CA LEU A 275 10.26 11.08 10.94
C LEU A 275 11.40 10.05 10.88
N LEU A 276 12.25 10.11 9.85
CA LEU A 276 13.27 9.08 9.62
C LEU A 276 14.31 9.04 10.75
N PRO A 277 14.87 10.17 11.25
CA PRO A 277 15.78 10.12 12.41
C PRO A 277 15.13 9.51 13.66
N ALA A 278 13.84 9.75 13.92
CA ALA A 278 13.12 9.16 15.04
C ALA A 278 12.96 7.63 14.91
N ILE A 279 12.68 7.14 13.70
CA ILE A 279 12.62 5.72 13.37
C ILE A 279 14.00 5.08 13.55
N GLU A 280 15.04 5.65 12.93
CA GLU A 280 16.41 5.14 12.98
C GLU A 280 16.98 5.10 14.40
N SER A 281 16.70 6.10 15.23
CA SER A 281 17.09 6.12 16.64
C SER A 281 16.54 4.92 17.40
N CYS A 282 15.30 4.53 17.19
CA CYS A 282 14.71 3.35 17.81
C CYS A 282 15.27 2.05 17.24
N ILE A 283 15.46 1.95 15.93
CA ILE A 283 16.12 0.80 15.31
C ILE A 283 17.52 0.61 15.91
N ASN A 284 18.26 1.72 16.05
CA ASN A 284 19.63 1.70 16.61
C ASN A 284 19.72 1.28 18.08
N THR A 285 18.64 1.36 18.82
CA THR A 285 18.60 0.95 20.24
C THR A 285 17.98 -0.43 20.45
N GLN A 286 17.05 -0.88 19.58
CA GLN A 286 16.22 -2.06 19.84
C GLN A 286 16.43 -3.23 18.88
N ALA A 287 16.94 -2.98 17.66
CA ALA A 287 17.29 -4.06 16.75
C ALA A 287 18.67 -4.65 17.07
N LEU A 288 18.84 -5.94 16.82
CA LEU A 288 20.13 -6.63 16.99
C LEU A 288 21.21 -5.93 16.14
N LYS A 289 22.36 -5.64 16.76
CA LYS A 289 23.44 -4.88 16.12
C LYS A 289 23.82 -5.46 14.75
N ALA A 290 23.92 -6.79 14.64
CA ALA A 290 24.29 -7.46 13.40
C ALA A 290 23.28 -7.22 12.27
N PHE A 291 21.99 -7.03 12.58
CA PHE A 291 20.92 -6.86 11.58
C PHE A 291 20.69 -5.39 11.19
N ARG A 292 21.05 -4.45 12.06
CA ARG A 292 20.87 -3.01 11.81
C ARG A 292 22.09 -2.29 11.23
N THR A 293 23.27 -2.96 11.26
CA THR A 293 24.50 -2.34 10.72
C THR A 293 24.37 -2.16 9.22
N ASN A 294 24.46 -0.91 8.76
CA ASN A 294 24.30 -0.50 7.36
C ASN A 294 22.91 -0.83 6.76
N LEU A 295 21.88 -0.97 7.59
CA LEU A 295 20.51 -1.17 7.12
C LEU A 295 19.92 0.19 6.69
N PRO A 296 19.67 0.42 5.40
CA PRO A 296 19.07 1.66 4.93
C PRO A 296 17.57 1.71 5.27
N VAL A 297 17.14 2.88 5.76
CA VAL A 297 15.74 3.24 5.94
C VAL A 297 15.43 4.35 4.95
N VAL A 298 14.62 4.07 3.95
CA VAL A 298 14.38 4.98 2.81
C VAL A 298 12.90 5.25 2.62
N ARG A 299 12.58 6.31 1.89
CA ARG A 299 11.20 6.60 1.47
C ARG A 299 10.82 5.74 0.27
N SER A 300 9.54 5.40 0.18
CA SER A 300 8.92 4.82 -1.01
C SER A 300 9.06 5.78 -2.20
N GLU A 301 9.41 5.24 -3.35
CA GLU A 301 9.47 5.97 -4.63
C GLU A 301 8.13 5.91 -5.39
N LEU A 302 7.29 4.94 -5.08
CA LEU A 302 6.11 4.61 -5.88
C LEU A 302 4.76 4.86 -5.16
N ASP A 303 4.75 5.28 -3.90
CA ASP A 303 3.51 5.48 -3.14
C ASP A 303 2.54 6.49 -3.79
N HIS A 304 3.08 7.44 -4.57
CA HIS A 304 2.30 8.40 -5.34
C HIS A 304 1.64 7.81 -6.61
N ARG A 305 2.06 6.61 -7.05
CA ARG A 305 1.52 5.91 -8.24
C ARG A 305 0.44 4.94 -7.82
N SER A 306 -0.80 5.41 -7.78
CA SER A 306 -1.94 4.72 -7.14
C SER A 306 -2.12 3.25 -7.52
N ALA A 307 -2.04 2.89 -8.79
CA ALA A 307 -2.30 1.53 -9.28
C ALA A 307 -1.03 0.73 -9.63
N ILE A 308 0.18 1.22 -9.31
CA ILE A 308 1.44 0.53 -9.66
C ILE A 308 1.55 -0.84 -8.96
N GLY A 309 1.00 -0.97 -7.74
CA GLY A 309 0.92 -2.26 -7.06
C GLY A 309 0.09 -3.29 -7.82
N ALA A 310 -1.00 -2.87 -8.45
CA ALA A 310 -1.79 -3.74 -9.31
C ALA A 310 -0.97 -4.22 -10.52
N PHE A 311 -0.22 -3.33 -11.17
CA PHE A 311 0.68 -3.73 -12.25
C PHE A 311 1.80 -4.68 -11.78
N ALA A 312 2.28 -4.54 -10.54
CA ALA A 312 3.28 -5.45 -9.97
C ALA A 312 2.77 -6.90 -9.85
N LEU A 313 1.46 -7.11 -9.61
CA LEU A 313 0.86 -8.46 -9.64
C LEU A 313 0.91 -9.06 -11.05
N VAL A 314 0.61 -8.27 -12.08
CA VAL A 314 0.74 -8.71 -13.50
C VAL A 314 2.19 -9.04 -13.81
N LYS A 315 3.13 -8.18 -13.41
CA LYS A 315 4.57 -8.43 -13.60
C LYS A 315 5.03 -9.72 -12.94
N ARG A 316 4.56 -9.99 -11.71
CA ARG A 316 4.82 -11.27 -11.00
C ARG A 316 4.29 -12.46 -11.79
N ALA A 317 3.06 -12.39 -12.30
CA ALA A 317 2.45 -13.45 -13.08
C ALA A 317 3.21 -13.72 -14.40
N MET A 318 3.72 -12.67 -15.04
CA MET A 318 4.61 -12.80 -16.21
C MET A 318 5.91 -13.53 -15.86
N LEU A 319 6.59 -13.12 -14.77
CA LEU A 319 7.87 -13.70 -14.36
C LEU A 319 7.74 -15.16 -13.91
N ASN A 320 6.62 -15.53 -13.31
CA ASN A 320 6.33 -16.90 -12.88
C ASN A 320 5.76 -17.79 -14.00
N GLY A 321 5.57 -17.26 -15.22
CA GLY A 321 5.03 -18.00 -16.37
C GLY A 321 3.51 -18.22 -16.33
N ILE A 322 2.81 -17.81 -15.28
CA ILE A 322 1.35 -18.00 -15.12
C ILE A 322 0.58 -17.34 -16.28
N LEU A 323 0.94 -16.10 -16.60
CA LEU A 323 0.26 -15.37 -17.67
C LEU A 323 0.51 -16.00 -19.05
N LEU A 324 1.72 -16.53 -19.30
CA LEU A 324 2.04 -17.23 -20.53
C LEU A 324 1.25 -18.54 -20.67
N GLN A 325 1.10 -19.28 -19.58
CA GLN A 325 0.30 -20.50 -19.56
C GLN A 325 -1.15 -20.22 -19.92
N HIS A 326 -1.79 -19.21 -19.32
CA HIS A 326 -3.17 -18.83 -19.63
C HIS A 326 -3.35 -18.33 -21.08
N LEU A 327 -2.33 -17.68 -21.67
CA LEU A 327 -2.37 -17.25 -23.07
C LEU A 327 -2.22 -18.43 -24.07
N LEU A 328 -1.68 -19.57 -23.62
CA LEU A 328 -1.55 -20.77 -24.45
C LEU A 328 -2.76 -21.70 -24.33
N GLU A 329 -3.54 -21.60 -23.26
CA GLU A 329 -4.74 -22.41 -22.99
C GLU A 329 -6.03 -21.81 -23.59
N ASN A 330 -6.01 -20.54 -24.01
CA ASN A 330 -7.08 -19.82 -24.68
C ASN A 330 -6.77 -19.57 -26.16
#